data_bebc9db9bfe942829e6118a5a67f0b88
#
_entry.id   bebc9db9bfe942829e6118a5a67f0b88
#
_cell.length_a   1.000
_cell.length_b   1.000
_cell.length_c   1.000
_cell.angle_alpha   90.00
_cell.angle_beta   90.00
_cell.angle_gamma   90.00
#
_symmetry.space_group_name_H-M   'P 1'
#
loop_
_entity.id
_entity.type
_entity.pdbx_description
1 polymer ?
#
loop_
_entity_poly.entity_id
_entity_poly.type
_entity_poly.pdbx_seq_one_letter_code
_entity_poly.pdbx_strand_id
1 'polypeptide(L)'
;MRQVIVAVLAGFILAGCVQKFPGPITVKPEPINISEQEVKAKIDNFYSECSKLKDAFKCKRAADDIYKSGDFRSAAIAYDMVCYGFQYIPACKQLADMFAHGDGMPRDIDTAVTIYQIACNNGDNNSCDLARNLRVQNQNR
;
A
#
# COMPACT_ATOMS: atom_id res chain seq x y z
N MET A 1 6.50 77.70 -1.53
CA MET A 1 5.57 76.56 -1.60
C MET A 1 6.37 75.29 -1.96
N ARG A 2 6.68 74.49 -0.98
CA ARG A 2 7.44 73.26 -1.15
C ARG A 2 6.50 72.11 -0.81
N GLN A 3 6.10 71.38 -1.84
CA GLN A 3 5.38 70.11 -1.61
C GLN A 3 6.35 69.06 -1.20
N VAL A 4 6.16 68.51 0.01
CA VAL A 4 6.87 67.34 0.50
C VAL A 4 6.14 66.11 0.00
N ILE A 5 6.76 65.39 -0.95
CA ILE A 5 6.27 64.11 -1.41
C ILE A 5 6.73 63.08 -0.37
N VAL A 6 5.78 62.57 0.40
CA VAL A 6 6.02 61.44 1.29
C VAL A 6 5.90 60.16 0.43
N ALA A 7 7.04 59.58 0.12
CA ALA A 7 7.09 58.28 -0.51
C ALA A 7 6.74 57.21 0.54
N VAL A 8 5.54 56.67 0.44
CA VAL A 8 5.14 55.50 1.20
C VAL A 8 5.77 54.27 0.55
N LEU A 9 6.87 53.82 1.12
CA LEU A 9 7.43 52.50 0.76
C LEU A 9 6.50 51.43 1.32
N ALA A 10 5.60 50.93 0.45
CA ALA A 10 4.84 49.74 0.71
C ALA A 10 5.79 48.53 0.69
N GLY A 11 6.21 48.11 1.90
CA GLY A 11 6.93 46.87 2.08
C GLY A 11 6.07 45.69 1.59
N PHE A 12 6.40 45.15 0.44
CA PHE A 12 5.89 43.85 0.03
C PHE A 12 6.49 42.80 0.97
N ILE A 13 5.73 42.46 2.01
CA ILE A 13 5.97 41.23 2.75
C ILE A 13 5.59 40.10 1.81
N LEU A 14 6.58 39.52 1.15
CA LEU A 14 6.45 38.22 0.50
C LEU A 14 6.18 37.17 1.59
N ALA A 15 4.93 37.08 2.01
CA ALA A 15 4.47 35.92 2.73
C ALA A 15 4.65 34.73 1.77
N GLY A 16 5.78 34.05 1.87
CA GLY A 16 6.01 32.80 1.19
C GLY A 16 4.90 31.83 1.59
N CYS A 17 3.90 31.68 0.74
CA CYS A 17 2.99 30.57 0.83
C CYS A 17 3.83 29.31 0.63
N VAL A 18 4.32 28.75 1.74
CA VAL A 18 4.75 27.37 1.76
C VAL A 18 3.48 26.56 1.47
N GLN A 19 3.23 26.30 0.19
CA GLN A 19 2.24 25.32 -0.19
C GLN A 19 2.74 24.00 0.37
N LYS A 20 2.19 23.64 1.51
CA LYS A 20 2.31 22.32 2.08
C LYS A 20 1.62 21.40 1.06
N PHE A 21 2.41 20.81 0.16
CA PHE A 21 1.89 19.77 -0.72
C PHE A 21 1.24 18.73 0.19
N PRO A 22 -0.05 18.47 0.06
CA PRO A 22 -0.65 17.36 0.76
C PRO A 22 0.15 16.14 0.30
N GLY A 23 0.74 15.41 1.25
CA GLY A 23 1.34 14.13 0.96
C GLY A 23 0.35 13.27 0.18
N PRO A 24 0.79 12.23 -0.55
CA PRO A 24 -0.13 11.41 -1.32
C PRO A 24 -1.24 10.95 -0.37
N ILE A 25 -2.44 11.45 -0.62
CA ILE A 25 -3.62 10.96 0.06
C ILE A 25 -3.80 9.55 -0.48
N THR A 26 -3.30 8.58 0.26
CA THR A 26 -3.54 7.17 -0.02
C THR A 26 -4.99 6.87 0.37
N VAL A 27 -5.91 7.39 -0.43
CA VAL A 27 -7.31 6.99 -0.31
C VAL A 27 -7.36 5.54 -0.75
N LYS A 28 -7.80 4.67 0.18
CA LYS A 28 -8.06 3.28 -0.15
C LYS A 28 -9.10 3.24 -1.26
N PRO A 29 -8.84 2.57 -2.38
CA PRO A 29 -9.81 2.48 -3.46
C PRO A 29 -11.09 1.75 -2.99
N GLU A 30 -12.22 2.09 -3.60
CA GLU A 30 -13.47 1.39 -3.36
C GLU A 30 -13.40 -0.02 -3.93
N PRO A 31 -13.87 -1.03 -3.18
CA PRO A 31 -13.85 -2.41 -3.65
C PRO A 31 -14.82 -2.60 -4.82
N ILE A 32 -14.36 -3.24 -5.88
CA ILE A 32 -15.21 -3.65 -6.99
C ILE A 32 -15.62 -5.12 -6.84
N ASN A 33 -16.85 -5.43 -7.24
CA ASN A 33 -17.33 -6.81 -7.27
C ASN A 33 -17.10 -7.38 -8.66
N ILE A 34 -16.25 -8.41 -8.75
CA ILE A 34 -15.94 -9.12 -9.99
C ILE A 34 -16.27 -10.60 -9.87
N SER A 35 -16.60 -11.23 -10.98
CA SER A 35 -16.91 -12.64 -11.03
C SER A 35 -15.66 -13.52 -10.80
N GLU A 36 -15.86 -14.78 -10.41
CA GLU A 36 -14.75 -15.70 -10.24
C GLU A 36 -14.00 -15.99 -11.55
N GLN A 37 -14.70 -15.98 -12.68
CA GLN A 37 -14.09 -16.13 -14.00
C GLN A 37 -13.17 -14.95 -14.33
N GLU A 38 -13.58 -13.72 -14.00
CA GLU A 38 -12.75 -12.54 -14.19
C GLU A 38 -11.51 -12.56 -13.27
N VAL A 39 -11.67 -12.96 -11.98
CA VAL A 39 -10.53 -13.15 -11.07
C VAL A 39 -9.57 -14.17 -11.67
N LYS A 40 -10.08 -15.34 -12.08
CA LYS A 40 -9.25 -16.40 -12.67
C LYS A 40 -8.49 -15.91 -13.89
N ALA A 41 -9.17 -15.29 -14.85
CA ALA A 41 -8.53 -14.79 -16.08
C ALA A 41 -7.44 -13.75 -15.77
N LYS A 42 -7.70 -12.84 -14.83
CA LYS A 42 -6.74 -11.83 -14.42
C LYS A 42 -5.51 -12.44 -13.74
N ILE A 43 -5.70 -13.43 -12.88
CA ILE A 43 -4.62 -14.12 -12.19
C ILE A 43 -3.81 -15.02 -13.13
N ASP A 44 -4.45 -15.71 -14.07
CA ASP A 44 -3.75 -16.50 -15.09
C ASP A 44 -2.83 -15.60 -15.95
N ASN A 45 -3.33 -14.40 -16.34
CA ASN A 45 -2.51 -13.41 -17.04
C ASN A 45 -1.37 -12.89 -16.17
N PHE A 46 -1.66 -12.50 -14.93
CA PHE A 46 -0.66 -12.02 -13.98
C PHE A 46 0.46 -13.06 -13.79
N TYR A 47 0.10 -14.32 -13.56
CA TYR A 47 1.04 -15.42 -13.42
C TYR A 47 1.92 -15.59 -14.65
N SER A 48 1.31 -15.59 -15.84
CA SER A 48 2.03 -15.71 -17.10
C SER A 48 3.06 -14.61 -17.28
N GLU A 49 2.68 -13.34 -17.02
CA GLU A 49 3.58 -12.19 -17.15
C GLU A 49 4.71 -12.24 -16.12
N CYS A 50 4.40 -12.50 -14.86
CA CYS A 50 5.41 -12.57 -13.80
C CYS A 50 6.39 -13.72 -13.98
N SER A 51 5.92 -14.87 -14.47
CA SER A 51 6.80 -16.02 -14.76
C SER A 51 7.83 -15.71 -15.87
N LYS A 52 7.44 -14.89 -16.84
CA LYS A 52 8.33 -14.44 -17.92
C LYS A 52 9.32 -13.38 -17.44
N LEU A 53 8.82 -12.40 -16.64
CA LEU A 53 9.63 -11.28 -16.13
C LEU A 53 10.71 -11.73 -15.15
N LYS A 54 10.43 -12.71 -14.30
CA LYS A 54 11.29 -13.19 -13.20
C LYS A 54 11.84 -12.05 -12.32
N ASP A 55 11.03 -11.00 -12.16
CA ASP A 55 11.36 -9.76 -11.48
C ASP A 55 10.29 -9.47 -10.42
N ALA A 56 10.61 -9.76 -9.16
CA ALA A 56 9.70 -9.62 -8.03
C ALA A 56 9.18 -8.18 -7.85
N PHE A 57 10.03 -7.18 -8.13
CA PHE A 57 9.64 -5.78 -8.01
C PHE A 57 8.57 -5.40 -9.06
N LYS A 58 8.76 -5.82 -10.31
CA LYS A 58 7.79 -5.57 -11.38
C LYS A 58 6.49 -6.33 -11.14
N CYS A 59 6.57 -7.57 -10.67
CA CYS A 59 5.39 -8.35 -10.29
C CYS A 59 4.62 -7.69 -9.14
N LYS A 60 5.33 -7.24 -8.11
CA LYS A 60 4.69 -6.50 -7.02
C LYS A 60 4.02 -5.22 -7.52
N ARG A 61 4.63 -4.47 -8.43
CA ARG A 61 3.99 -3.29 -9.04
C ARG A 61 2.71 -3.63 -9.80
N ALA A 62 2.71 -4.73 -10.55
CA ALA A 62 1.49 -5.19 -11.23
C ALA A 62 0.39 -5.57 -10.22
N ALA A 63 0.74 -6.20 -9.10
CA ALA A 63 -0.20 -6.45 -8.00
C ALA A 63 -0.72 -5.15 -7.37
N ASP A 64 0.14 -4.13 -7.22
CA ASP A 64 -0.26 -2.79 -6.75
C ASP A 64 -1.30 -2.14 -7.68
N ASP A 65 -1.14 -2.30 -8.98
CA ASP A 65 -2.08 -1.73 -9.96
C ASP A 65 -3.44 -2.46 -9.90
N ILE A 66 -3.45 -3.78 -9.67
CA ILE A 66 -4.68 -4.52 -9.41
C ILE A 66 -5.33 -4.02 -8.10
N TYR A 67 -4.57 -3.82 -7.03
CA TYR A 67 -5.08 -3.29 -5.76
C TYR A 67 -5.70 -1.90 -5.94
N LYS A 68 -5.01 -1.01 -6.64
CA LYS A 68 -5.49 0.35 -6.91
C LYS A 68 -6.76 0.40 -7.75
N SER A 69 -7.03 -0.62 -8.56
CA SER A 69 -8.29 -0.74 -9.30
C SER A 69 -9.50 -1.08 -8.42
N GLY A 70 -9.30 -1.40 -7.14
CA GLY A 70 -10.34 -1.86 -6.23
C GLY A 70 -10.61 -3.36 -6.27
N ASP A 71 -9.91 -4.10 -7.14
CA ASP A 71 -10.00 -5.54 -7.23
C ASP A 71 -9.13 -6.20 -6.16
N PHE A 72 -9.58 -6.09 -4.90
CA PHE A 72 -8.82 -6.60 -3.77
C PHE A 72 -8.67 -8.12 -3.78
N ARG A 73 -9.66 -8.83 -4.34
CA ARG A 73 -9.61 -10.30 -4.40
C ARG A 73 -8.47 -10.79 -5.29
N SER A 74 -8.37 -10.26 -6.51
CA SER A 74 -7.25 -10.57 -7.41
C SER A 74 -5.92 -10.04 -6.87
N ALA A 75 -5.91 -8.85 -6.26
CA ALA A 75 -4.71 -8.27 -5.66
C ALA A 75 -4.13 -9.15 -4.55
N ALA A 76 -4.99 -9.69 -3.66
CA ALA A 76 -4.54 -10.59 -2.60
C ALA A 76 -3.84 -11.83 -3.15
N ILE A 77 -4.43 -12.46 -4.18
CA ILE A 77 -3.84 -13.63 -4.84
C ILE A 77 -2.51 -13.25 -5.52
N ALA A 78 -2.47 -12.09 -6.18
CA ALA A 78 -1.25 -11.60 -6.83
C ALA A 78 -0.12 -11.34 -5.82
N TYR A 79 -0.42 -10.68 -4.69
CA TYR A 79 0.58 -10.48 -3.62
C TYR A 79 1.04 -11.79 -2.98
N ASP A 80 0.12 -12.74 -2.78
CA ASP A 80 0.46 -14.08 -2.28
C ASP A 80 1.51 -14.75 -3.18
N MET A 81 1.28 -14.74 -4.49
CA MET A 81 2.20 -15.30 -5.48
C MET A 81 3.56 -14.62 -5.46
N VAL A 82 3.61 -13.30 -5.30
CA VAL A 82 4.88 -12.54 -5.25
C VAL A 82 5.57 -12.73 -3.90
N CYS A 83 4.83 -12.76 -2.81
CA CYS A 83 5.35 -12.99 -1.46
C CYS A 83 6.04 -14.34 -1.37
N TYR A 84 5.32 -15.41 -1.70
CA TYR A 84 5.84 -16.77 -1.50
C TYR A 84 6.66 -17.28 -2.69
N GLY A 85 6.27 -16.93 -3.92
CA GLY A 85 6.96 -17.38 -5.12
C GLY A 85 8.34 -16.74 -5.32
N PHE A 86 8.47 -15.47 -4.94
CA PHE A 86 9.72 -14.71 -5.04
C PHE A 86 10.38 -14.42 -3.68
N GLN A 87 9.74 -14.79 -2.58
CA GLN A 87 10.15 -14.43 -1.20
C GLN A 87 10.34 -12.91 -1.05
N TYR A 88 9.47 -12.13 -1.70
CA TYR A 88 9.60 -10.69 -1.78
C TYR A 88 8.86 -9.99 -0.63
N ILE A 89 9.62 -9.59 0.38
CA ILE A 89 9.10 -9.04 1.65
C ILE A 89 8.12 -7.87 1.47
N PRO A 90 8.31 -6.91 0.53
CA PRO A 90 7.32 -5.86 0.33
C PRO A 90 5.95 -6.36 -0.13
N ALA A 91 5.87 -7.48 -0.85
CA ALA A 91 4.59 -8.11 -1.21
C ALA A 91 3.97 -8.85 -0.02
N CYS A 92 4.79 -9.50 0.81
CA CYS A 92 4.32 -10.15 2.03
C CYS A 92 3.69 -9.14 3.00
N LYS A 93 4.30 -7.97 3.16
CA LYS A 93 3.75 -6.90 4.01
C LYS A 93 2.38 -6.45 3.52
N GLN A 94 2.24 -6.22 2.22
CA GLN A 94 0.96 -5.81 1.65
C GLN A 94 -0.11 -6.91 1.80
N LEU A 95 0.27 -8.18 1.63
CA LEU A 95 -0.63 -9.30 1.87
C LEU A 95 -1.08 -9.36 3.35
N ALA A 96 -0.14 -9.17 4.28
CA ALA A 96 -0.45 -9.15 5.71
C ALA A 96 -1.42 -8.01 6.06
N ASP A 97 -1.21 -6.81 5.49
CA ASP A 97 -2.13 -5.67 5.64
C ASP A 97 -3.53 -6.03 5.15
N MET A 98 -3.65 -6.70 3.99
CA MET A 98 -4.93 -7.11 3.44
C MET A 98 -5.65 -8.12 4.34
N PHE A 99 -4.96 -9.08 4.93
CA PHE A 99 -5.54 -9.98 5.94
C PHE A 99 -5.97 -9.22 7.21
N ALA A 100 -5.16 -8.28 7.68
CA ALA A 100 -5.46 -7.49 8.87
C ALA A 100 -6.70 -6.61 8.71
N HIS A 101 -6.99 -6.14 7.50
CA HIS A 101 -8.14 -5.28 7.18
C HIS A 101 -9.33 -6.03 6.60
N GLY A 102 -9.13 -7.22 6.06
CA GLY A 102 -10.16 -7.97 5.34
C GLY A 102 -10.37 -7.46 3.91
N ASP A 103 -9.30 -7.08 3.23
CA ASP A 103 -9.34 -6.55 1.86
C ASP A 103 -9.36 -7.70 0.85
N GLY A 104 -10.52 -7.95 0.24
CA GLY A 104 -10.71 -9.02 -0.74
C GLY A 104 -10.85 -10.43 -0.17
N MET A 105 -10.77 -10.57 1.15
CA MET A 105 -10.90 -11.81 1.90
C MET A 105 -11.44 -11.54 3.30
N PRO A 106 -11.93 -12.54 4.04
CA PRO A 106 -12.29 -12.36 5.45
C PRO A 106 -11.08 -11.87 6.26
N ARG A 107 -11.34 -10.93 7.18
CA ARG A 107 -10.32 -10.42 8.09
C ARG A 107 -9.76 -11.56 8.94
N ASP A 108 -8.44 -11.71 8.95
CA ASP A 108 -7.73 -12.74 9.70
C ASP A 108 -6.44 -12.17 10.29
N ILE A 109 -6.50 -11.82 11.58
CA ILE A 109 -5.37 -11.23 12.29
C ILE A 109 -4.27 -12.25 12.53
N ASP A 110 -4.60 -13.50 12.77
CA ASP A 110 -3.59 -14.53 13.07
C ASP A 110 -2.75 -14.84 11.82
N THR A 111 -3.39 -14.92 10.66
CA THR A 111 -2.68 -15.00 9.38
C THR A 111 -1.84 -13.75 9.10
N ALA A 112 -2.37 -12.55 9.33
CA ALA A 112 -1.62 -11.31 9.17
C ALA A 112 -0.36 -11.28 10.06
N VAL A 113 -0.49 -11.65 11.35
CA VAL A 113 0.62 -11.75 12.30
C VAL A 113 1.65 -12.75 11.82
N THR A 114 1.22 -13.90 11.30
CA THR A 114 2.12 -14.93 10.78
C THR A 114 2.95 -14.42 9.60
N ILE A 115 2.30 -13.74 8.64
CA ILE A 115 3.00 -13.20 7.47
C ILE A 115 3.96 -12.07 7.87
N TYR A 116 3.55 -11.16 8.78
CA TYR A 116 4.48 -10.16 9.31
C TYR A 116 5.65 -10.79 10.05
N GLN A 117 5.45 -11.91 10.76
CA GLN A 117 6.53 -12.61 11.43
C GLN A 117 7.52 -13.22 10.43
N ILE A 118 7.04 -13.71 9.28
CA ILE A 118 7.91 -14.15 8.17
C ILE A 118 8.77 -12.98 7.68
N ALA A 119 8.17 -11.81 7.45
CA ALA A 119 8.89 -10.60 7.02
C ALA A 119 9.91 -10.16 8.08
N CYS A 120 9.53 -10.17 9.36
CA CYS A 120 10.40 -9.89 10.51
C CYS A 120 11.62 -10.81 10.54
N ASN A 121 11.42 -12.11 10.39
CA ASN A 121 12.50 -13.11 10.40
C ASN A 121 13.46 -12.95 9.21
N ASN A 122 13.00 -12.30 8.13
CA ASN A 122 13.81 -11.94 6.98
C ASN A 122 14.42 -10.51 7.07
N GLY A 123 14.45 -9.93 8.28
CA GLY A 123 15.16 -8.69 8.58
C GLY A 123 14.34 -7.41 8.45
N ASP A 124 13.03 -7.49 8.19
CA ASP A 124 12.16 -6.31 8.21
C ASP A 124 11.70 -5.97 9.63
N ASN A 125 12.47 -5.16 10.34
CA ASN A 125 12.20 -4.79 11.74
C ASN A 125 10.82 -4.13 11.93
N ASN A 126 10.33 -3.39 10.95
CA ASN A 126 8.99 -2.79 11.01
C ASN A 126 7.90 -3.88 11.09
N SER A 127 8.05 -4.98 10.38
CA SER A 127 7.12 -6.11 10.46
C SER A 127 7.15 -6.80 11.83
N CYS A 128 8.26 -6.76 12.55
CA CYS A 128 8.33 -7.26 13.92
C CYS A 128 7.39 -6.48 14.85
N ASP A 129 7.40 -5.16 14.72
CA ASP A 129 6.54 -4.26 15.50
C ASP A 129 5.06 -4.40 15.09
N LEU A 130 4.78 -4.50 13.80
CA LEU A 130 3.42 -4.71 13.29
C LEU A 130 2.82 -6.04 13.80
N ALA A 131 3.59 -7.14 13.73
CA ALA A 131 3.16 -8.43 14.24
C ALA A 131 2.85 -8.38 15.75
N ARG A 132 3.71 -7.71 16.52
CA ARG A 132 3.52 -7.53 17.97
C ARG A 132 2.27 -6.72 18.29
N ASN A 133 2.10 -5.59 17.63
CA ASN A 133 0.99 -4.68 17.85
C ASN A 133 -0.35 -5.33 17.50
N LEU A 134 -0.45 -6.03 16.37
CA LEU A 134 -1.65 -6.75 15.97
C LEU A 134 -2.02 -7.86 16.97
N ARG A 135 -1.01 -8.59 17.48
CA ARG A 135 -1.22 -9.65 18.47
C ARG A 135 -1.81 -9.10 19.76
N VAL A 136 -1.25 -7.98 20.26
CA VAL A 136 -1.78 -7.31 21.46
C VAL A 136 -3.21 -6.80 21.25
N GLN A 137 -3.49 -6.17 20.09
CA GLN A 137 -4.83 -5.69 19.78
C GLN A 137 -5.87 -6.82 19.67
N ASN A 138 -5.48 -7.99 19.17
CA ASN A 138 -6.36 -9.15 19.03
C ASN A 138 -6.70 -9.78 20.38
N GLN A 139 -5.75 -9.76 21.33
CA GLN A 139 -5.96 -10.32 22.69
C GLN A 139 -6.85 -9.44 23.55
N ASN A 140 -6.98 -8.15 23.25
CA ASN A 140 -7.77 -7.18 24.03
C ASN A 140 -9.21 -7.03 23.53
N ARG A 141 -9.69 -7.89 22.64
CA ARG A 141 -11.06 -7.92 22.11
C ARG A 141 -11.85 -9.10 22.67
#